data_864ff9d55516cd4e89cd56a50f12cf58
#
_entry.id   864ff9d55516cd4e89cd56a50f12cf58
#
_cell.length_a   1.000
_cell.length_b   1.000
_cell.length_c   1.000
_cell.angle_alpha   90.00
_cell.angle_beta   90.00
_cell.angle_gamma   90.00
#
_symmetry.space_group_name_H-M   'P 1'
#
loop_
_entity.id
_entity.type
_entity.pdbx_description
1 polymer ?
#
loop_
_entity_poly.entity_id
_entity_poly.type
_entity_poly.pdbx_seq_one_letter_code
_entity_poly.pdbx_strand_id
1 'polypeptide(L)'
;MAVLNLNLEGVVPSDVFGWEVNTDVGYGRETFTITTAAKIAVGEVLVADYAAKTAVRVGALANAAAVDALGDLVIFVGRDLTNNPATYQDFDRFTMATTGEGVAITRGDGRGTLYKKYLKFGDVAFYDLPTDVKAALVAKFTKENRFKVLDQV
;
A
#
# COMPACT_ATOMS: atom_id res chain seq x y z
N MET A 1 -27.75 -23.97 10.20
CA MET A 1 -26.80 -23.93 9.07
C MET A 1 -26.02 -22.62 9.17
N ALA A 2 -24.71 -22.71 9.47
CA ALA A 2 -23.89 -21.52 9.47
C ALA A 2 -23.63 -21.12 8.01
N VAL A 3 -24.12 -19.97 7.60
CA VAL A 3 -23.79 -19.39 6.32
C VAL A 3 -22.39 -18.82 6.48
N LEU A 4 -21.42 -19.44 5.83
CA LEU A 4 -20.07 -18.89 5.70
C LEU A 4 -20.19 -17.64 4.81
N ASN A 5 -20.29 -16.49 5.41
CA ASN A 5 -20.26 -15.23 4.67
C ASN A 5 -18.81 -14.96 4.32
N LEU A 6 -18.34 -15.57 3.24
CA LEU A 6 -17.08 -15.24 2.64
C LEU A 6 -17.22 -13.83 2.05
N ASN A 7 -16.74 -12.85 2.77
CA ASN A 7 -16.60 -11.52 2.22
C ASN A 7 -15.45 -11.56 1.20
N LEU A 8 -15.81 -11.92 -0.05
CA LEU A 8 -14.90 -11.98 -1.17
C LEU A 8 -14.52 -10.58 -1.72
N GLU A 9 -14.98 -9.52 -1.07
CA GLU A 9 -14.70 -8.13 -1.47
C GLU A 9 -13.40 -7.58 -0.90
N GLY A 10 -12.63 -8.39 -0.19
CA GLY A 10 -11.32 -7.99 0.32
C GLY A 10 -10.30 -7.75 -0.79
N VAL A 11 -9.57 -6.64 -0.70
CA VAL A 11 -8.47 -6.33 -1.62
C VAL A 11 -7.28 -7.23 -1.31
N VAL A 12 -6.76 -7.89 -2.32
CA VAL A 12 -5.55 -8.72 -2.26
C VAL A 12 -4.42 -8.09 -3.08
N PRO A 13 -3.16 -8.50 -2.87
CA PRO A 13 -2.03 -7.86 -3.58
C PRO A 13 -2.15 -7.86 -5.10
N SER A 14 -2.73 -8.89 -5.71
CA SER A 14 -2.94 -8.96 -7.16
C SER A 14 -3.96 -7.95 -7.70
N ASP A 15 -4.79 -7.37 -6.86
CA ASP A 15 -5.70 -6.28 -7.25
C ASP A 15 -4.97 -4.94 -7.40
N VAL A 16 -3.83 -4.80 -6.75
CA VAL A 16 -3.03 -3.57 -6.73
C VAL A 16 -1.82 -3.68 -7.64
N PHE A 17 -1.20 -4.85 -7.70
CA PHE A 17 0.01 -5.08 -8.49
C PHE A 17 -0.27 -6.07 -9.62
N GLY A 18 -0.12 -5.61 -10.87
CA GLY A 18 -0.20 -6.48 -12.05
C GLY A 18 1.06 -7.33 -12.24
N TRP A 19 2.20 -6.79 -11.86
CA TRP A 19 3.47 -7.49 -11.84
C TRP A 19 4.35 -6.90 -10.73
N GLU A 20 4.98 -7.78 -9.97
CA GLU A 20 5.87 -7.40 -8.87
C GLU A 20 7.29 -7.92 -9.14
N VAL A 21 8.29 -7.07 -8.88
CA VAL A 21 9.67 -7.46 -9.10
C VAL A 21 10.09 -8.55 -8.10
N ASN A 22 10.55 -9.66 -8.63
CA ASN A 22 11.16 -10.76 -7.89
C ASN A 22 10.39 -11.17 -6.61
N THR A 23 9.15 -11.61 -6.81
CA THR A 23 8.25 -12.03 -5.72
C THR A 23 8.83 -13.16 -4.86
N ASP A 24 9.61 -14.06 -5.48
CA ASP A 24 10.13 -15.26 -4.81
C ASP A 24 11.11 -14.95 -3.67
N VAL A 25 11.88 -13.88 -3.81
CA VAL A 25 12.85 -13.44 -2.80
C VAL A 25 12.42 -12.16 -2.08
N GLY A 26 11.24 -11.61 -2.38
CA GLY A 26 10.73 -10.41 -1.75
C GLY A 26 11.58 -9.17 -2.00
N TYR A 27 12.24 -9.07 -3.14
CA TYR A 27 13.20 -8.00 -3.43
C TYR A 27 12.60 -6.60 -3.35
N GLY A 28 11.34 -6.45 -3.77
CA GLY A 28 10.61 -5.18 -3.71
C GLY A 28 9.81 -4.98 -2.42
N ARG A 29 9.90 -5.90 -1.46
CA ARG A 29 9.13 -5.85 -0.22
C ARG A 29 10.03 -5.61 0.98
N GLU A 30 9.57 -4.77 1.90
CA GLU A 30 10.23 -4.54 3.17
C GLU A 30 9.20 -4.53 4.31
N THR A 31 9.66 -4.91 5.49
CA THR A 31 8.86 -4.86 6.72
C THR A 31 9.08 -3.55 7.43
N PHE A 32 7.98 -2.92 7.85
CA PHE A 32 7.99 -1.68 8.62
C PHE A 32 7.13 -1.83 9.86
N THR A 33 7.47 -1.11 10.92
CA THR A 33 6.53 -0.86 12.01
C THR A 33 5.57 0.22 11.55
N ILE A 34 4.31 -0.17 11.34
CA ILE A 34 3.28 0.73 10.82
C ILE A 34 2.45 1.26 11.97
N THR A 35 2.41 2.58 12.13
CA THR A 35 1.54 3.24 13.11
C THR A 35 0.24 3.63 12.42
N THR A 36 -0.86 3.08 12.93
CA THR A 36 -2.19 3.42 12.43
C THR A 36 -3.21 3.43 13.57
N ALA A 37 -4.10 4.41 13.55
CA ALA A 37 -5.25 4.51 14.44
C ALA A 37 -6.54 3.98 13.79
N ALA A 38 -6.51 3.68 12.51
CA ALA A 38 -7.63 3.18 11.74
C ALA A 38 -7.22 1.90 10.98
N LYS A 39 -8.22 1.09 10.63
CA LYS A 39 -7.99 -0.11 9.84
C LYS A 39 -7.46 0.26 8.45
N ILE A 40 -6.36 -0.33 8.06
CA ILE A 40 -5.79 -0.24 6.72
C ILE A 40 -5.87 -1.59 6.02
N ALA A 41 -5.89 -1.57 4.70
CA ALA A 41 -5.92 -2.76 3.85
C ALA A 41 -4.87 -2.66 2.76
N VAL A 42 -4.66 -3.75 2.01
CA VAL A 42 -3.78 -3.77 0.84
C VAL A 42 -4.13 -2.62 -0.11
N GLY A 43 -3.12 -1.89 -0.57
CA GLY A 43 -3.27 -0.71 -1.40
C GLY A 43 -3.19 0.61 -0.64
N GLU A 44 -3.18 0.59 0.70
CA GLU A 44 -2.94 1.79 1.49
C GLU A 44 -1.52 2.29 1.25
N VAL A 45 -1.42 3.52 0.78
CA VAL A 45 -0.12 4.16 0.56
C VAL A 45 0.36 4.78 1.87
N LEU A 46 1.59 4.50 2.23
CA LEU A 46 2.22 4.94 3.48
C LEU A 46 3.46 5.77 3.18
N VAL A 47 3.80 6.64 4.11
CA VAL A 47 5.08 7.35 4.09
C VAL A 47 6.04 6.62 5.00
N ALA A 48 7.16 6.16 4.44
CA ALA A 48 8.14 5.35 5.13
C ALA A 48 9.37 6.16 5.55
N ASP A 49 9.90 5.81 6.71
CA ASP A 49 11.24 6.16 7.14
C ASP A 49 12.09 4.88 7.08
N TYR A 50 12.95 4.79 6.07
CA TYR A 50 13.78 3.60 5.88
C TYR A 50 14.83 3.42 6.96
N ALA A 51 15.34 4.50 7.54
CA ALA A 51 16.34 4.42 8.59
C ALA A 51 15.74 3.89 9.89
N ALA A 52 14.57 4.39 10.26
CA ALA A 52 13.84 3.96 11.45
C ALA A 52 13.03 2.68 11.24
N LYS A 53 12.82 2.25 9.99
CA LYS A 53 11.94 1.13 9.62
C LYS A 53 10.50 1.33 10.12
N THR A 54 10.00 2.54 9.97
CA THR A 54 8.63 2.89 10.33
C THR A 54 7.87 3.43 9.13
N ALA A 55 6.56 3.31 9.16
CA ALA A 55 5.69 3.89 8.14
C ALA A 55 4.39 4.40 8.78
N VAL A 56 3.86 5.46 8.22
CA VAL A 56 2.62 6.09 8.69
C VAL A 56 1.69 6.37 7.52
N ARG A 57 0.40 6.50 7.80
CA ARG A 57 -0.58 6.86 6.77
C ARG A 57 -0.31 8.24 6.18
N VAL A 58 -0.67 8.41 4.92
CA VAL A 58 -0.62 9.72 4.26
C VAL A 58 -1.71 10.61 4.86
N GLY A 59 -1.37 11.85 5.16
CA GLY A 59 -2.33 12.88 5.57
C GLY A 59 -3.13 13.45 4.39
N ALA A 60 -3.89 14.51 4.64
CA ALA A 60 -4.69 15.15 3.61
C ALA A 60 -3.81 15.71 2.47
N LEU A 61 -4.20 15.44 1.24
CA LEU A 61 -3.52 15.89 0.03
C LEU A 61 -4.39 16.93 -0.70
N ALA A 62 -4.16 18.20 -0.40
CA ALA A 62 -4.98 19.29 -0.94
C ALA A 62 -4.53 19.75 -2.34
N ASN A 63 -3.24 19.58 -2.67
CA ASN A 63 -2.65 20.05 -3.93
C ASN A 63 -1.37 19.28 -4.27
N ALA A 64 -0.81 19.52 -5.46
CA ALA A 64 0.41 18.87 -5.91
C ALA A 64 1.62 19.14 -5.00
N ALA A 65 1.71 20.33 -4.41
CA ALA A 65 2.81 20.65 -3.49
C ALA A 65 2.79 19.78 -2.23
N ALA A 66 1.61 19.39 -1.75
CA ALA A 66 1.49 18.44 -0.64
C ALA A 66 2.05 17.06 -0.98
N VAL A 67 1.89 16.63 -2.23
CA VAL A 67 2.49 15.37 -2.73
C VAL A 67 4.01 15.48 -2.78
N ASP A 68 4.53 16.57 -3.30
CA ASP A 68 5.97 16.81 -3.41
C ASP A 68 6.66 16.89 -2.05
N ALA A 69 5.92 17.32 -1.02
CA ALA A 69 6.40 17.37 0.35
C ALA A 69 6.42 16.02 1.07
N LEU A 70 5.78 14.99 0.52
CA LEU A 70 5.81 13.65 1.10
C LEU A 70 7.20 13.04 1.01
N GLY A 71 7.58 12.28 2.04
CA GLY A 71 8.77 11.44 1.99
C GLY A 71 8.59 10.22 1.07
N ASP A 72 9.31 9.17 1.35
CA ASP A 72 9.28 7.94 0.56
C ASP A 72 7.92 7.25 0.68
N LEU A 73 7.31 6.94 -0.45
CA LEU A 73 6.04 6.23 -0.49
C LEU A 73 6.27 4.73 -0.61
N VAL A 74 5.49 3.98 0.14
CA VAL A 74 5.43 2.52 0.08
C VAL A 74 3.97 2.09 0.09
N ILE A 75 3.69 0.87 -0.38
CA ILE A 75 2.32 0.40 -0.52
C ILE A 75 2.13 -0.86 0.31
N PHE A 76 1.24 -0.79 1.28
CA PHE A 76 0.93 -1.90 2.19
C PHE A 76 0.38 -3.11 1.44
N VAL A 77 0.88 -4.29 1.75
CA VAL A 77 0.46 -5.55 1.13
C VAL A 77 0.04 -6.63 2.13
N GLY A 78 0.23 -6.42 3.40
CA GLY A 78 -0.21 -7.35 4.42
C GLY A 78 0.59 -7.27 5.72
N ARG A 79 0.15 -8.04 6.71
CA ARG A 79 0.87 -8.16 7.97
C ARG A 79 2.15 -8.97 7.79
N ASP A 80 3.13 -8.69 8.62
CA ASP A 80 4.26 -9.59 8.78
C ASP A 80 3.85 -10.77 9.65
N LEU A 81 3.57 -11.89 9.00
CA LEU A 81 3.11 -13.11 9.67
C LEU A 81 4.24 -13.83 10.43
N THR A 82 5.48 -13.51 10.14
CA THR A 82 6.63 -14.11 10.80
C THR A 82 6.69 -13.68 12.28
N ASN A 83 6.35 -12.42 12.53
CA ASN A 83 6.43 -11.83 13.87
C ASN A 83 5.10 -11.79 14.63
N ASN A 84 3.99 -12.15 13.99
CA ASN A 84 2.66 -12.11 14.60
C ASN A 84 1.84 -13.38 14.34
N PRO A 85 2.35 -14.59 14.62
CA PRO A 85 1.64 -15.82 14.29
C PRO A 85 0.39 -16.07 15.15
N ALA A 86 0.34 -15.52 16.37
CA ALA A 86 -0.70 -15.85 17.34
C ALA A 86 -2.07 -15.23 17.05
N THR A 87 -2.12 -14.18 16.23
CA THR A 87 -3.37 -13.48 15.88
C THR A 87 -3.79 -13.74 14.44
N TYR A 88 -3.10 -14.66 13.79
CA TYR A 88 -3.30 -14.91 12.38
C TYR A 88 -4.61 -15.64 12.09
N GLN A 89 -5.42 -15.02 11.22
CA GLN A 89 -6.53 -15.67 10.51
C GLN A 89 -6.38 -15.36 9.03
N ASP A 90 -6.71 -16.31 8.17
CA ASP A 90 -6.43 -16.22 6.73
C ASP A 90 -6.89 -14.92 6.07
N PHE A 91 -8.02 -14.38 6.50
CA PHE A 91 -8.57 -13.16 5.93
C PHE A 91 -7.99 -11.87 6.54
N ASP A 92 -7.34 -11.95 7.68
CA ASP A 92 -6.78 -10.79 8.38
C ASP A 92 -5.37 -10.42 7.92
N ARG A 93 -4.70 -11.29 7.17
CA ARG A 93 -3.32 -11.04 6.73
C ARG A 93 -3.19 -9.81 5.82
N PHE A 94 -4.26 -9.43 5.14
CA PHE A 94 -4.28 -8.30 4.21
C PHE A 94 -4.78 -6.99 4.83
N THR A 95 -5.00 -6.97 6.13
CA THR A 95 -5.46 -5.78 6.85
C THR A 95 -4.69 -5.60 8.16
N MET A 96 -4.63 -4.36 8.64
CA MET A 96 -4.14 -4.04 9.99
C MET A 96 -5.07 -3.01 10.63
N ALA A 97 -5.52 -3.28 11.85
CA ALA A 97 -6.37 -2.35 12.60
C ALA A 97 -5.62 -1.58 13.70
N THR A 98 -4.44 -2.05 14.07
CA THR A 98 -3.62 -1.48 15.14
C THR A 98 -2.17 -1.37 14.70
N THR A 99 -1.40 -0.57 15.40
CA THR A 99 0.04 -0.47 15.18
C THR A 99 0.72 -1.83 15.31
N GLY A 100 1.56 -2.15 14.35
CA GLY A 100 2.28 -3.41 14.31
C GLY A 100 3.19 -3.53 13.10
N GLU A 101 3.73 -4.70 12.87
CA GLU A 101 4.60 -4.95 11.73
C GLU A 101 3.81 -5.33 10.49
N GLY A 102 4.09 -4.66 9.40
CA GLY A 102 3.49 -4.90 8.10
C GLY A 102 4.50 -4.88 6.99
N VAL A 103 4.17 -5.56 5.90
CA VAL A 103 4.99 -5.64 4.70
C VAL A 103 4.46 -4.63 3.69
N ALA A 104 5.38 -3.89 3.07
CA ALA A 104 5.04 -2.95 2.01
C ALA A 104 5.95 -3.15 0.79
N ILE A 105 5.40 -2.92 -0.39
CA ILE A 105 6.16 -2.88 -1.63
C ILE A 105 6.76 -1.49 -1.78
N THR A 106 8.05 -1.45 -2.07
CA THR A 106 8.84 -0.22 -2.07
C THR A 106 9.24 0.23 -3.47
N ARG A 107 9.31 -0.70 -4.44
CA ARG A 107 9.78 -0.38 -5.78
C ARG A 107 9.33 -1.38 -6.84
N GLY A 108 9.24 -0.93 -8.08
CA GLY A 108 8.90 -1.74 -9.24
C GLY A 108 10.04 -1.94 -10.23
N ASP A 109 11.17 -1.29 -10.04
CA ASP A 109 12.39 -1.36 -10.89
C ASP A 109 12.12 -1.15 -12.40
N GLY A 110 11.13 -0.33 -12.73
CA GLY A 110 10.76 -0.01 -14.10
C GLY A 110 9.89 -1.05 -14.79
N ARG A 111 9.60 -2.18 -14.13
CA ARG A 111 8.74 -3.25 -14.65
C ARG A 111 7.51 -3.52 -13.80
N GLY A 112 7.57 -3.25 -12.52
CA GLY A 112 6.45 -3.41 -11.61
C GLY A 112 5.27 -2.57 -12.05
N THR A 113 4.08 -3.18 -12.09
CA THR A 113 2.85 -2.53 -12.51
C THR A 113 1.95 -2.28 -11.32
N LEU A 114 1.53 -1.04 -11.17
CA LEU A 114 0.66 -0.58 -10.08
C LEU A 114 -0.68 -0.13 -10.65
N TYR A 115 -1.77 -0.70 -10.13
CA TYR A 115 -3.12 -0.31 -10.52
C TYR A 115 -3.68 0.73 -9.55
N LYS A 116 -4.29 1.77 -10.09
CA LYS A 116 -4.80 2.91 -9.33
C LYS A 116 -6.05 2.60 -8.50
N LYS A 117 -6.87 1.65 -8.95
CA LYS A 117 -8.24 1.45 -8.48
C LYS A 117 -8.35 1.28 -6.95
N TYR A 118 -7.46 0.52 -6.35
CA TYR A 118 -7.51 0.22 -4.91
C TYR A 118 -6.47 0.96 -4.08
N LEU A 119 -5.75 1.90 -4.69
CA LEU A 119 -4.85 2.76 -3.93
C LEU A 119 -5.65 3.70 -3.04
N LYS A 120 -5.27 3.76 -1.78
CA LYS A 120 -5.85 4.68 -0.80
C LYS A 120 -4.80 5.54 -0.15
N PHE A 121 -5.17 6.77 0.09
CA PHE A 121 -4.35 7.81 0.71
C PHE A 121 -5.10 8.31 1.95
N GLY A 122 -4.82 7.71 3.10
CA GLY A 122 -5.70 7.85 4.24
C GLY A 122 -7.05 7.21 3.94
N ASP A 123 -8.13 7.94 4.12
CA ASP A 123 -9.47 7.43 3.84
C ASP A 123 -9.96 7.74 2.41
N VAL A 124 -9.09 8.33 1.57
CA VAL A 124 -9.45 8.79 0.23
C VAL A 124 -8.91 7.85 -0.83
N ALA A 125 -9.79 7.34 -1.71
CA ALA A 125 -9.40 6.55 -2.87
C ALA A 125 -8.69 7.42 -3.91
N PHE A 126 -7.78 6.81 -4.68
CA PHE A 126 -7.00 7.53 -5.69
C PHE A 126 -7.87 8.36 -6.64
N TYR A 127 -8.96 7.77 -7.15
CA TYR A 127 -9.81 8.47 -8.12
C TYR A 127 -10.63 9.63 -7.52
N ASP A 128 -10.75 9.70 -6.20
CA ASP A 128 -11.46 10.78 -5.49
C ASP A 128 -10.54 11.96 -5.13
N LEU A 129 -9.26 11.86 -5.44
CA LEU A 129 -8.30 12.93 -5.19
C LEU A 129 -8.41 14.03 -6.26
N PRO A 130 -7.97 15.28 -5.95
CA PRO A 130 -7.89 16.34 -6.95
C PRO A 130 -7.01 15.95 -8.14
N THR A 131 -7.32 16.51 -9.33
CA THR A 131 -6.63 16.14 -10.57
C THR A 131 -5.12 16.39 -10.52
N ASP A 132 -4.69 17.52 -9.96
CA ASP A 132 -3.27 17.85 -9.80
C ASP A 132 -2.56 16.90 -8.81
N VAL A 133 -3.24 16.48 -7.76
CA VAL A 133 -2.74 15.50 -6.80
C VAL A 133 -2.55 14.14 -7.47
N LYS A 134 -3.52 13.67 -8.23
CA LYS A 134 -3.43 12.41 -8.99
C LYS A 134 -2.23 12.42 -9.94
N ALA A 135 -2.05 13.48 -10.70
CA ALA A 135 -0.92 13.61 -11.61
C ALA A 135 0.43 13.63 -10.89
N ALA A 136 0.53 14.34 -9.78
CA ALA A 136 1.73 14.40 -8.96
C ALA A 136 2.09 13.03 -8.34
N LEU A 137 1.10 12.27 -7.89
CA LEU A 137 1.30 10.93 -7.35
C LEU A 137 1.79 9.95 -8.41
N VAL A 138 1.19 9.96 -9.61
CA VAL A 138 1.66 9.12 -10.72
C VAL A 138 3.10 9.44 -11.06
N ALA A 139 3.46 10.72 -11.15
CA ALA A 139 4.83 11.15 -11.41
C ALA A 139 5.80 10.68 -10.32
N LYS A 140 5.40 10.77 -9.06
CA LYS A 140 6.21 10.33 -7.91
C LYS A 140 6.43 8.82 -7.92
N PHE A 141 5.39 8.02 -8.10
CA PHE A 141 5.51 6.57 -8.20
C PHE A 141 6.36 6.14 -9.39
N THR A 142 6.24 6.81 -10.51
CA THR A 142 7.02 6.48 -11.72
C THR A 142 8.50 6.82 -11.54
N LYS A 143 8.80 7.99 -10.97
CA LYS A 143 10.16 8.49 -10.82
C LYS A 143 10.92 7.86 -9.66
N GLU A 144 10.31 7.83 -8.47
CA GLU A 144 10.99 7.41 -7.25
C GLU A 144 10.90 5.91 -7.01
N ASN A 145 9.70 5.35 -7.14
CA ASN A 145 9.46 3.92 -6.92
C ASN A 145 9.65 3.09 -8.20
N ARG A 146 9.72 3.72 -9.36
CA ARG A 146 9.89 3.09 -10.67
C ARG A 146 8.80 2.06 -10.99
N PHE A 147 7.57 2.39 -10.64
CA PHE A 147 6.39 1.64 -11.07
C PHE A 147 5.88 2.13 -12.43
N LYS A 148 5.25 1.22 -13.15
CA LYS A 148 4.31 1.58 -14.22
C LYS A 148 2.93 1.69 -13.59
N VAL A 149 2.37 2.90 -13.60
CA VAL A 149 1.07 3.17 -12.97
C VAL A 149 -0.01 3.14 -14.04
N LEU A 150 -0.95 2.21 -13.91
CA LEU A 150 -1.97 1.94 -14.91
C LEU A 150 -3.38 2.02 -14.31
N ASP A 151 -4.34 2.34 -15.19
CA ASP A 151 -5.75 2.12 -14.88
C ASP A 151 -6.08 0.63 -15.05
N GLN A 152 -6.80 0.07 -14.10
CA GLN A 152 -7.35 -1.26 -14.22
C GLN A 152 -8.67 -1.18 -15.01
N VAL A 153 -8.72 -1.91 -16.05
CA VAL A 153 -9.92 -1.98 -16.90
C VAL A 153 -10.91 -2.98 -16.34
#